data_add4bf765b571adebb93d93e56d74755
#
_entry.id   add4bf765b571adebb93d93e56d74755
#
_cell.length_a   1.000
_cell.length_b   1.000
_cell.length_c   1.000
_cell.angle_alpha   90.00
_cell.angle_beta   90.00
_cell.angle_gamma   90.00
#
_symmetry.space_group_name_H-M   'P 1'
#
loop_
_entity.id
_entity.type
_entity.pdbx_description
1 polymer ?
#
loop_
_entity_poly.entity_id
_entity_poly.type
_entity_poly.pdbx_seq_one_letter_code
_entity_poly.pdbx_strand_id
1 'polypeptide(L)'
;MNFPRNLYKQEAIRLKRSAPFITSTLNYIDNLISCNLPVIFSRQHLAILTGMSRYDMDKILENREYYYKYYLIKKKRGGFRRIIAPYKQLKELQRWIKENIIDQVDINQFATGFVKDKSIYHNAKIHEDANVILN
;
A
#
# COMPACT_ATOMS: atom_id res chain seq x y z
N MET A 1 -7.83 -13.57 2.75
CA MET A 1 -6.59 -14.31 2.36
C MET A 1 -6.36 -15.44 3.33
N ASN A 2 -6.15 -16.68 2.90
CA ASN A 2 -6.01 -17.82 3.83
C ASN A 2 -4.53 -18.11 4.07
N PHE A 3 -4.02 -17.84 5.29
CA PHE A 3 -2.65 -18.12 5.66
C PHE A 3 -2.51 -19.57 6.19
N PRO A 4 -1.53 -20.36 5.73
CA PRO A 4 -1.40 -21.78 6.10
C PRO A 4 -0.78 -21.95 7.51
N ARG A 5 -1.53 -21.60 8.57
CA ARG A 5 -1.08 -21.60 9.99
C ARG A 5 -0.43 -22.89 10.43
N ASN A 6 -1.04 -24.03 10.09
CA ASN A 6 -0.54 -25.34 10.53
C ASN A 6 0.82 -25.65 9.92
N LEU A 7 0.99 -25.35 8.63
CA LEU A 7 2.27 -25.52 7.93
C LEU A 7 3.34 -24.60 8.52
N TYR A 8 2.99 -23.34 8.78
CA TYR A 8 3.90 -22.39 9.44
C TYR A 8 4.36 -22.92 10.82
N LYS A 9 3.40 -23.38 11.65
CA LYS A 9 3.70 -23.92 12.99
C LYS A 9 4.61 -25.14 12.92
N GLN A 10 4.33 -26.08 12.02
CA GLN A 10 5.15 -27.27 11.83
C GLN A 10 6.59 -26.91 11.40
N GLU A 11 6.71 -25.99 10.44
CA GLU A 11 8.01 -25.56 9.94
C GLU A 11 8.80 -24.79 11.02
N ALA A 12 8.14 -23.93 11.79
CA ALA A 12 8.77 -23.20 12.89
C ALA A 12 9.29 -24.15 13.97
N ILE A 13 8.56 -25.22 14.29
CA ILE A 13 9.00 -26.28 15.22
C ILE A 13 10.20 -27.04 14.61
N ARG A 14 10.13 -27.41 13.33
CA ARG A 14 11.24 -28.06 12.61
C ARG A 14 12.52 -27.21 12.67
N LEU A 15 12.38 -25.90 12.54
CA LEU A 15 13.49 -24.93 12.65
C LEU A 15 13.87 -24.60 14.08
N LYS A 16 13.37 -25.34 15.08
CA LYS A 16 13.67 -25.16 16.52
C LYS A 16 13.40 -23.74 17.02
N ARG A 17 12.38 -23.06 16.51
CA ARG A 17 11.96 -21.77 17.02
C ARG A 17 11.31 -21.95 18.39
N SER A 18 11.53 -20.99 19.30
CA SER A 18 10.96 -21.05 20.64
C SER A 18 9.42 -20.94 20.62
N ALA A 19 8.76 -21.57 21.57
CA ALA A 19 7.31 -21.52 21.68
C ALA A 19 6.77 -20.07 21.82
N PRO A 20 7.37 -19.16 22.61
CA PRO A 20 6.96 -17.75 22.64
C PRO A 20 7.07 -17.06 21.28
N PHE A 21 8.12 -17.33 20.52
CA PHE A 21 8.27 -16.77 19.16
C PHE A 21 7.15 -17.25 18.23
N ILE A 22 6.85 -18.56 18.26
CA ILE A 22 5.78 -19.14 17.42
C ILE A 22 4.42 -18.51 17.78
N THR A 23 4.10 -18.42 19.07
CA THR A 23 2.84 -17.83 19.55
C THR A 23 2.73 -16.36 19.15
N SER A 24 3.77 -15.57 19.39
CA SER A 24 3.82 -14.14 19.04
C SER A 24 3.62 -13.92 17.53
N THR A 25 4.29 -14.74 16.70
CA THR A 25 4.15 -14.63 15.24
C THR A 25 2.74 -15.03 14.77
N LEU A 26 2.15 -16.07 15.35
CA LEU A 26 0.79 -16.47 15.01
C LEU A 26 -0.23 -15.40 15.41
N ASN A 27 -0.08 -14.77 16.58
CA ASN A 27 -0.93 -13.65 16.99
C ASN A 27 -0.79 -12.46 16.05
N TYR A 28 0.43 -12.14 15.61
CA TYR A 28 0.68 -11.09 14.61
C TYR A 28 -0.04 -11.41 13.28
N ILE A 29 0.05 -12.65 12.80
CA ILE A 29 -0.63 -13.11 11.59
C ILE A 29 -2.14 -12.94 11.73
N ASP A 30 -2.72 -13.37 12.86
CA ASP A 30 -4.16 -13.30 13.10
C ASP A 30 -4.65 -11.86 13.13
N ASN A 31 -3.90 -10.95 13.74
CA ASN A 31 -4.23 -9.54 13.76
C ASN A 31 -4.23 -8.93 12.33
N LEU A 32 -3.26 -9.27 11.50
CA LEU A 32 -3.26 -8.81 10.11
C LEU A 32 -4.46 -9.35 9.32
N ILE A 33 -4.75 -10.65 9.47
CA ILE A 33 -5.88 -11.30 8.78
C ILE A 33 -7.23 -10.70 9.24
N SER A 34 -7.39 -10.43 10.54
CA SER A 34 -8.61 -9.81 11.07
C SER A 34 -8.85 -8.40 10.51
N CYS A 35 -7.77 -7.69 10.18
CA CYS A 35 -7.80 -6.39 9.50
C CYS A 35 -7.85 -6.50 7.97
N ASN A 36 -8.02 -7.69 7.41
CA ASN A 36 -7.96 -7.97 5.97
C ASN A 36 -6.63 -7.53 5.31
N LEU A 37 -5.54 -7.53 6.08
CA LEU A 37 -4.21 -7.13 5.60
C LEU A 37 -3.38 -8.36 5.19
N PRO A 38 -2.51 -8.22 4.18
CA PRO A 38 -1.61 -9.29 3.78
C PRO A 38 -0.51 -9.52 4.82
N VAL A 39 -0.20 -10.79 5.07
CA VAL A 39 0.93 -11.18 5.91
C VAL A 39 2.22 -11.06 5.11
N ILE A 40 3.11 -10.15 5.48
CA ILE A 40 4.39 -9.92 4.78
C ILE A 40 5.53 -10.08 5.79
N PHE A 41 6.39 -11.09 5.60
CA PHE A 41 7.53 -11.34 6.48
C PHE A 41 8.86 -10.79 5.98
N SER A 42 8.97 -10.58 4.67
CA SER A 42 10.24 -10.16 4.05
C SER A 42 10.02 -9.52 2.69
N ARG A 43 11.05 -8.85 2.16
CA ARG A 43 11.06 -8.34 0.79
C ARG A 43 10.81 -9.44 -0.25
N GLN A 44 11.39 -10.63 -0.03
CA GLN A 44 11.17 -11.77 -0.90
C GLN A 44 9.71 -12.24 -0.86
N HIS A 45 9.09 -12.26 0.31
CA HIS A 45 7.66 -12.59 0.44
C HIS A 45 6.80 -11.55 -0.27
N LEU A 46 7.11 -10.24 -0.12
CA LEU A 46 6.43 -9.19 -0.87
C LEU A 46 6.59 -9.35 -2.39
N ALA A 47 7.77 -9.71 -2.87
CA ALA A 47 8.00 -9.99 -4.29
C ALA A 47 7.09 -11.12 -4.80
N ILE A 48 6.95 -12.21 -4.04
CA ILE A 48 6.05 -13.32 -4.38
C ILE A 48 4.58 -12.85 -4.42
N LEU A 49 4.13 -12.09 -3.42
CA LEU A 49 2.76 -11.59 -3.34
C LEU A 49 2.40 -10.62 -4.48
N THR A 50 3.35 -9.83 -4.93
CA THR A 50 3.19 -8.87 -6.03
C THR A 50 3.40 -9.48 -7.42
N GLY A 51 3.88 -10.73 -7.50
CA GLY A 51 4.29 -11.37 -8.75
C GLY A 51 5.56 -10.76 -9.36
N MET A 52 6.32 -9.98 -8.58
CA MET A 52 7.54 -9.33 -9.01
C MET A 52 8.76 -10.23 -8.80
N SER A 53 9.77 -10.12 -9.65
CA SER A 53 11.04 -10.80 -9.41
C SER A 53 11.72 -10.21 -8.16
N ARG A 54 12.48 -11.05 -7.43
CA ARG A 54 13.27 -10.57 -6.29
C ARG A 54 14.27 -9.47 -6.72
N TYR A 55 14.88 -9.65 -7.87
CA TYR A 55 15.83 -8.68 -8.43
C TYR A 55 15.17 -7.31 -8.64
N ASP A 56 14.00 -7.25 -9.28
CA ASP A 56 13.28 -6.00 -9.51
C ASP A 56 12.84 -5.35 -8.19
N MET A 57 12.35 -6.17 -7.24
CA MET A 57 11.97 -5.68 -5.91
C MET A 57 13.16 -5.04 -5.19
N ASP A 58 14.31 -5.72 -5.12
CA ASP A 58 15.51 -5.20 -4.47
C ASP A 58 16.00 -3.92 -5.18
N LYS A 59 15.99 -3.88 -6.51
CA LYS A 59 16.36 -2.69 -7.30
C LYS A 59 15.45 -1.49 -7.03
N ILE A 60 14.13 -1.70 -6.97
CA ILE A 60 13.18 -0.64 -6.65
C ILE A 60 13.41 -0.08 -5.24
N LEU A 61 13.63 -0.96 -4.26
CA LEU A 61 13.81 -0.56 -2.87
C LEU A 61 15.15 0.15 -2.61
N GLU A 62 16.21 -0.24 -3.32
CA GLU A 62 17.54 0.35 -3.20
C GLU A 62 17.68 1.66 -3.98
N ASN A 63 17.06 1.74 -5.16
CA ASN A 63 17.30 2.81 -6.12
C ASN A 63 15.98 3.39 -6.67
N ARG A 64 15.00 3.64 -5.80
CA ARG A 64 13.64 4.10 -6.16
C ARG A 64 13.63 5.29 -7.11
N GLU A 65 14.62 6.17 -7.04
CA GLU A 65 14.71 7.40 -7.84
C GLU A 65 14.82 7.11 -9.33
N TYR A 66 15.50 6.02 -9.71
CA TYR A 66 15.62 5.59 -11.10
C TYR A 66 14.31 5.04 -11.68
N TYR A 67 13.33 4.77 -10.84
CA TYR A 67 12.02 4.28 -11.26
C TYR A 67 10.99 5.38 -11.47
N TYR A 68 11.42 6.66 -11.51
CA TYR A 68 10.60 7.80 -11.88
C TYR A 68 11.11 8.48 -13.14
N LYS A 69 10.17 8.91 -13.99
CA LYS A 69 10.41 9.79 -15.13
C LYS A 69 9.91 11.18 -14.83
N TYR A 70 10.61 12.14 -15.40
CA TYR A 70 10.35 13.55 -15.22
C TYR A 70 10.04 14.18 -16.58
N TYR A 71 8.98 14.95 -16.66
CA TYR A 71 8.65 15.75 -17.85
C TYR A 71 7.94 17.03 -17.46
N LEU A 72 7.97 18.02 -18.40
CA LEU A 72 7.37 19.32 -18.23
C LEU A 72 6.09 19.38 -19.08
N ILE A 73 5.00 19.83 -18.49
CA ILE A 73 3.74 20.11 -19.19
C ILE A 73 3.49 21.60 -19.14
N LYS A 74 3.21 22.21 -20.32
CA LYS A 74 2.86 23.62 -20.42
C LYS A 74 1.50 23.89 -19.76
N LYS A 75 1.43 24.90 -18.89
CA LYS A 75 0.19 25.32 -18.26
C LYS A 75 -0.64 26.17 -19.24
N LYS A 76 -1.99 26.13 -19.14
CA LYS A 76 -2.89 26.93 -19.98
C LYS A 76 -2.67 28.45 -19.83
N ARG A 77 -2.28 28.92 -18.64
CA ARG A 77 -2.04 30.34 -18.32
C ARG A 77 -0.55 30.72 -18.36
N GLY A 78 0.30 29.98 -19.07
CA GLY A 78 1.74 30.20 -19.18
C GLY A 78 2.54 29.45 -18.12
N GLY A 79 3.86 29.30 -18.36
CA GLY A 79 4.78 28.52 -17.53
C GLY A 79 4.65 27.01 -17.71
N PHE A 80 5.39 26.26 -16.92
CA PHE A 80 5.48 24.81 -16.98
C PHE A 80 5.12 24.18 -15.62
N ARG A 81 4.59 22.95 -15.68
CA ARG A 81 4.43 22.07 -14.52
C ARG A 81 5.35 20.86 -14.69
N ARG A 82 6.19 20.62 -13.71
CA ARG A 82 6.97 19.38 -13.65
C ARG A 82 6.06 18.24 -13.20
N ILE A 83 6.03 17.18 -13.99
CA ILE A 83 5.34 15.92 -13.66
C ILE A 83 6.39 14.88 -13.33
N ILE A 84 6.15 14.14 -12.29
CA ILE A 84 6.95 13.00 -11.85
C ILE A 84 6.02 11.79 -11.93
N ALA A 85 6.37 10.79 -12.72
CA ALA A 85 5.57 9.59 -12.86
C ALA A 85 6.42 8.33 -12.67
N PRO A 86 5.93 7.34 -11.95
CA PRO A 86 6.63 6.08 -11.78
C PRO A 86 6.67 5.31 -13.11
N TYR A 87 7.76 4.57 -13.33
CA TYR A 87 7.82 3.54 -14.37
C TYR A 87 6.86 2.39 -14.04
N LYS A 88 6.60 1.54 -15.04
CA LYS A 88 5.60 0.47 -14.95
C LYS A 88 5.77 -0.40 -13.71
N GLN A 89 6.97 -0.89 -13.45
CA GLN A 89 7.25 -1.80 -12.32
C GLN A 89 6.92 -1.15 -10.96
N LEU A 90 7.41 0.08 -10.73
CA LEU A 90 7.11 0.81 -9.50
C LEU A 90 5.61 1.13 -9.38
N LYS A 91 4.95 1.49 -10.49
CA LYS A 91 3.52 1.76 -10.51
C LYS A 91 2.68 0.52 -10.16
N GLU A 92 3.08 -0.67 -10.63
CA GLU A 92 2.43 -1.93 -10.30
C GLU A 92 2.58 -2.27 -8.82
N LEU A 93 3.77 -2.09 -8.25
CA LEU A 93 4.00 -2.25 -6.81
C LEU A 93 3.16 -1.28 -5.98
N GLN A 94 3.14 0.01 -6.35
CA GLN A 94 2.34 1.03 -5.67
C GLN A 94 0.84 0.72 -5.73
N ARG A 95 0.35 0.23 -6.88
CA ARG A 95 -1.04 -0.19 -7.05
C ARG A 95 -1.37 -1.37 -6.14
N TRP A 96 -0.51 -2.38 -6.11
CA TRP A 96 -0.70 -3.53 -5.25
C TRP A 96 -0.78 -3.13 -3.77
N ILE A 97 0.14 -2.26 -3.31
CA ILE A 97 0.13 -1.71 -1.93
C ILE A 97 -1.17 -0.95 -1.66
N LYS A 98 -1.59 -0.10 -2.61
CA LYS A 98 -2.85 0.63 -2.47
C LYS A 98 -4.03 -0.33 -2.30
N GLU A 99 -4.20 -1.28 -3.20
CA GLU A 99 -5.36 -2.18 -3.24
C GLU A 99 -5.40 -3.18 -2.07
N ASN A 100 -4.24 -3.66 -1.62
CA ASN A 100 -4.17 -4.72 -0.60
C ASN A 100 -3.88 -4.21 0.82
N ILE A 101 -3.42 -2.98 0.98
CA ILE A 101 -3.08 -2.42 2.29
C ILE A 101 -3.85 -1.13 2.56
N ILE A 102 -3.68 -0.11 1.70
CA ILE A 102 -4.22 1.22 1.99
C ILE A 102 -5.74 1.24 1.90
N ASP A 103 -6.33 0.59 0.90
CA ASP A 103 -7.77 0.53 0.69
C ASP A 103 -8.51 -0.35 1.74
N GLN A 104 -7.76 -1.08 2.59
CA GLN A 104 -8.31 -1.86 3.70
C GLN A 104 -8.42 -1.05 5.00
N VAL A 105 -7.83 0.15 5.06
CA VAL A 105 -7.85 1.01 6.25
C VAL A 105 -9.09 1.90 6.21
N ASP A 106 -9.82 1.93 7.32
CA ASP A 106 -10.98 2.83 7.47
C ASP A 106 -10.54 4.29 7.32
N ILE A 107 -11.24 4.99 6.45
CA ILE A 107 -10.94 6.38 6.12
C ILE A 107 -11.90 7.28 6.88
N ASN A 108 -11.38 8.36 7.48
CA ASN A 108 -12.19 9.35 8.15
C ASN A 108 -13.30 9.87 7.20
N GLN A 109 -14.52 10.00 7.72
CA GLN A 109 -15.70 10.42 6.94
C GLN A 109 -15.53 11.78 6.23
N PHE A 110 -14.68 12.66 6.76
CA PHE A 110 -14.39 13.97 6.17
C PHE A 110 -13.32 13.92 5.07
N ALA A 111 -12.62 12.80 4.91
CA ALA A 111 -11.69 12.62 3.80
C ALA A 111 -12.47 12.30 2.52
N THR A 112 -12.37 13.16 1.52
CA THR A 112 -13.07 13.00 0.23
C THR A 112 -12.10 12.87 -0.93
N GLY A 113 -10.85 13.32 -0.76
CA GLY A 113 -9.82 13.23 -1.78
C GLY A 113 -9.22 11.83 -1.89
N PHE A 114 -9.14 11.30 -3.12
CA PHE A 114 -8.55 9.97 -3.43
C PHE A 114 -9.26 8.78 -2.77
N VAL A 115 -10.45 8.97 -2.27
CA VAL A 115 -11.28 7.92 -1.66
C VAL A 115 -12.16 7.30 -2.75
N LYS A 116 -12.24 5.96 -2.75
CA LYS A 116 -13.11 5.23 -3.66
C LYS A 116 -14.56 5.68 -3.47
N ASP A 117 -15.28 5.80 -4.58
CA ASP A 117 -16.71 6.19 -4.63
C ASP A 117 -17.02 7.59 -4.06
N LYS A 118 -15.99 8.40 -3.72
CA LYS A 118 -16.15 9.82 -3.39
C LYS A 118 -15.68 10.72 -4.53
N SER A 119 -16.33 11.88 -4.68
CA SER A 119 -16.07 12.85 -5.73
C SER A 119 -16.00 14.27 -5.17
N ILE A 120 -15.67 15.24 -6.03
CA ILE A 120 -15.70 16.67 -5.70
C ILE A 120 -17.08 17.09 -5.17
N TYR A 121 -18.15 16.49 -5.67
CA TYR A 121 -19.51 16.74 -5.18
C TYR A 121 -19.67 16.37 -3.70
N HIS A 122 -19.15 15.22 -3.27
CA HIS A 122 -19.19 14.81 -1.86
C HIS A 122 -18.42 15.78 -0.96
N ASN A 123 -17.28 16.31 -1.45
CA ASN A 123 -16.53 17.33 -0.72
C ASN A 123 -17.33 18.63 -0.61
N ALA A 124 -17.91 19.10 -1.69
CA ALA A 124 -18.71 20.33 -1.71
C ALA A 124 -19.94 20.22 -0.79
N LYS A 125 -20.61 19.06 -0.77
CA LYS A 125 -21.81 18.82 0.04
C LYS A 125 -21.54 18.92 1.55
N ILE A 126 -20.35 18.56 2.02
CA ILE A 126 -19.98 18.72 3.45
C ILE A 126 -19.99 20.20 3.87
N HIS A 127 -19.82 21.12 2.90
CA HIS A 127 -19.72 22.55 3.13
C HIS A 127 -20.95 23.34 2.65
N GLU A 128 -22.03 22.66 2.25
CA GLU A 128 -23.21 23.28 1.65
C GLU A 128 -23.85 24.35 2.56
N ASP A 129 -23.87 24.10 3.88
CA ASP A 129 -24.45 25.02 4.89
C ASP A 129 -23.40 25.76 5.70
N ALA A 130 -22.14 25.76 5.29
CA ALA A 130 -21.07 26.41 6.04
C ALA A 130 -21.07 27.94 5.78
N ASN A 131 -21.20 28.73 6.85
CA ASN A 131 -21.11 30.18 6.77
C ASN A 131 -19.70 30.71 6.44
N VAL A 132 -18.67 29.94 6.80
CA VAL A 132 -17.26 30.26 6.58
C VAL A 132 -16.49 29.01 6.19
N ILE A 133 -15.71 29.08 5.13
CA ILE A 133 -14.77 28.03 4.70
C ILE A 133 -13.36 28.62 4.81
N LEU A 134 -12.51 28.00 5.65
CA LEU A 134 -11.09 28.30 5.74
C LEU A 134 -10.31 27.38 4.79
N ASN A 135 -9.49 27.97 3.93
CA ASN A 135 -8.69 27.27 2.93
C ASN A 135 -7.18 27.50 3.19
#